data_fb066ce057972bb9127b1064b1830d0b
#
_entry.id   fb066ce057972bb9127b1064b1830d0b
#
_cell.length_a   1.000
_cell.length_b   1.000
_cell.length_c   1.000
_cell.angle_alpha   90.00
_cell.angle_beta   90.00
_cell.angle_gamma   90.00
#
_symmetry.space_group_name_H-M   'P 1'
#
loop_
_entity.id
_entity.type
_entity.pdbx_description
1 polymer ?
#
loop_
_entity_poly.entity_id
_entity_poly.type
_entity_poly.pdbx_seq_one_letter_code
_entity_poly.pdbx_strand_id
1 'polypeptide(L)'
;MLLVTTIGLMNVPFLSTSLLDLPAEQLTAHQPPALLVERALTIVGSGGSVRLKAHNGLDCLQLTEACAQAVAVIMGLRLRGEGHAQAASGMLVGAKAMQMKRAAKSGEAVEVSATQTAELGPLQLYEVCASVGAEVILRGELKVIRTGGSA
;
A
#
# COMPACT_ATOMS: atom_id res chain seq x y z
N MET A 1 2.21 -32.39 -3.90
CA MET A 1 1.74 -32.15 -3.57
C MET A 1 1.23 -31.88 -3.14
N LEU A 2 1.45 -31.80 -3.05
CA LEU A 2 0.95 -31.36 -2.54
C LEU A 2 0.37 -31.13 -1.94
N LEU A 3 0.56 -31.11 -1.68
CA LEU A 3 0.06 -30.79 -1.06
C LEU A 3 -0.20 -30.45 -0.39
N VAL A 4 0.16 -30.48 -0.14
CA VAL A 4 -0.07 -30.11 0.53
C VAL A 4 -0.26 -29.62 0.97
N THR A 5 -0.06 -29.55 0.88
CA THR A 5 -0.36 -29.06 1.25
C THR A 5 -0.95 -28.69 1.59
N THR A 6 -0.98 -28.71 1.61
CA THR A 6 -1.73 -28.35 1.88
C THR A 6 -2.13 -28.16 2.68
N ILE A 7 -2.14 -27.99 3.14
CA ILE A 7 -2.55 -27.60 3.90
C ILE A 7 -2.60 -26.92 4.60
N GLY A 8 -2.66 -26.98 5.08
CA GLY A 8 -2.77 -26.18 5.85
C GLY A 8 -2.44 -25.12 5.54
N LEU A 9 -2.02 -24.91 5.02
CA LEU A 9 -1.76 -23.93 4.61
C LEU A 9 -2.62 -23.31 4.29
N MET A 10 -3.34 -23.58 4.29
CA MET A 10 -4.11 -23.05 3.92
C MET A 10 -4.57 -22.17 4.45
N ASN A 11 -4.61 -21.96 5.19
CA ASN A 11 -5.08 -21.13 5.84
C ASN A 11 -4.36 -20.04 5.86
N VAL A 12 -3.48 -20.10 5.50
CA VAL A 12 -2.84 -19.06 5.36
C VAL A 12 -3.50 -18.39 4.52
N PRO A 13 -3.81 -17.34 4.79
CA PRO A 13 -4.36 -16.56 3.96
C PRO A 13 -3.53 -16.28 2.93
N PHE A 14 -3.35 -17.04 2.22
CA PHE A 14 -2.71 -17.05 1.19
C PHE A 14 -3.47 -16.25 0.27
N LEU A 15 -3.03 -15.10 0.01
CA LEU A 15 -3.61 -14.38 -0.97
C LEU A 15 -3.24 -14.99 -2.23
N SER A 16 -4.20 -15.43 -2.93
CA SER A 16 -3.93 -16.04 -4.20
C SER A 16 -3.28 -15.00 -5.09
N THR A 17 -2.53 -15.46 -6.04
CA THR A 17 -1.92 -14.59 -7.03
C THR A 17 -2.95 -13.68 -7.67
N SER A 18 -4.18 -14.16 -7.84
CA SER A 18 -5.20 -13.37 -8.47
C SER A 18 -5.56 -12.12 -7.67
N LEU A 19 -5.41 -12.13 -6.35
CA LEU A 19 -5.66 -10.92 -5.58
C LEU A 19 -4.57 -9.90 -5.80
N LEU A 20 -3.33 -10.32 -5.91
CA LEU A 20 -2.24 -9.39 -6.19
C LEU A 20 -2.35 -8.79 -7.58
N ASP A 21 -3.05 -9.46 -8.50
CA ASP A 21 -3.22 -8.93 -9.84
C ASP A 21 -4.32 -7.89 -9.93
N LEU A 22 -5.07 -7.64 -8.87
CA LEU A 22 -6.13 -6.64 -8.93
C LEU A 22 -5.53 -5.26 -9.13
N PRO A 23 -6.09 -4.46 -10.03
CA PRO A 23 -5.62 -3.10 -10.18
C PRO A 23 -5.96 -2.27 -8.96
N ALA A 24 -5.14 -1.27 -8.68
CA ALA A 24 -5.32 -0.46 -7.49
C ALA A 24 -6.70 0.21 -7.47
N GLU A 25 -7.28 0.50 -8.62
CA GLU A 25 -8.59 1.13 -8.69
C GLU A 25 -9.68 0.33 -7.99
N GLN A 26 -9.50 -0.98 -7.88
CA GLN A 26 -10.48 -1.83 -7.22
C GLN A 26 -10.21 -2.00 -5.72
N LEU A 27 -9.09 -1.48 -5.23
CA LEU A 27 -8.67 -1.69 -3.86
C LEU A 27 -8.73 -0.44 -3.01
N THR A 28 -8.90 0.72 -3.62
CA THR A 28 -8.92 1.98 -2.92
C THR A 28 -9.99 2.87 -3.53
N ALA A 29 -10.37 3.91 -2.78
CA ALA A 29 -11.31 4.90 -3.29
C ALA A 29 -10.66 5.87 -4.27
N HIS A 30 -9.33 5.92 -4.34
CA HIS A 30 -8.65 6.78 -5.28
C HIS A 30 -8.87 6.28 -6.71
N GLN A 31 -9.02 7.20 -7.63
CA GLN A 31 -9.26 6.89 -9.03
C GLN A 31 -8.38 7.73 -9.93
N PRO A 32 -8.11 7.32 -11.16
CA PRO A 32 -7.34 8.15 -12.07
C PRO A 32 -8.06 9.48 -12.32
N PRO A 33 -7.33 10.56 -12.55
CA PRO A 33 -5.87 10.62 -12.68
C PRO A 33 -5.13 10.79 -11.36
N ALA A 34 -5.84 10.92 -10.25
CA ALA A 34 -5.21 11.13 -8.94
C ALA A 34 -4.49 9.89 -8.43
N LEU A 35 -4.89 8.71 -8.88
CA LEU A 35 -4.30 7.48 -8.39
C LEU A 35 -2.91 7.29 -8.96
N LEU A 36 -1.92 7.17 -8.08
CA LEU A 36 -0.52 7.02 -8.45
C LEU A 36 -0.05 5.56 -8.38
N VAL A 37 -0.76 4.71 -7.67
CA VAL A 37 -0.38 3.30 -7.49
C VAL A 37 -0.94 2.46 -8.61
N GLU A 38 -0.10 1.58 -9.15
CA GLU A 38 -0.55 0.64 -10.18
C GLU A 38 -1.13 -0.61 -9.55
N ARG A 39 -0.37 -1.28 -8.71
CA ARG A 39 -0.82 -2.51 -8.06
C ARG A 39 0.12 -2.89 -6.93
N ALA A 40 -0.34 -3.80 -6.11
CA ALA A 40 0.48 -4.35 -5.05
C ALA A 40 1.46 -5.36 -5.61
N LEU A 41 2.62 -5.45 -5.00
CA LEU A 41 3.64 -6.43 -5.34
C LEU A 41 3.70 -7.53 -4.28
N THR A 42 3.62 -7.16 -3.01
CA THR A 42 3.68 -8.14 -1.92
C THR A 42 2.74 -7.73 -0.81
N ILE A 43 2.27 -8.72 -0.06
CA ILE A 43 1.59 -8.53 1.21
C ILE A 43 2.27 -9.48 2.18
N VAL A 44 2.81 -8.95 3.26
CA VAL A 44 3.52 -9.75 4.24
C VAL A 44 3.17 -9.24 5.63
N GLY A 45 2.58 -10.08 6.45
CA GLY A 45 2.23 -9.70 7.80
C GLY A 45 1.36 -8.45 7.84
N SER A 46 1.84 -7.42 8.51
CA SER A 46 1.10 -6.18 8.67
C SER A 46 1.50 -5.14 7.64
N GLY A 47 2.14 -5.53 6.57
CA GLY A 47 2.61 -4.59 5.56
C GLY A 47 2.60 -5.16 4.17
N GLY A 48 3.21 -4.44 3.27
CA GLY A 48 3.33 -4.87 1.89
C GLY A 48 4.04 -3.82 1.06
N SER A 49 4.10 -4.06 -0.23
CA SER A 49 4.70 -3.11 -1.15
C SER A 49 3.86 -2.99 -2.41
N VAL A 50 3.96 -1.84 -3.05
CA VAL A 50 3.22 -1.56 -4.27
C VAL A 50 4.17 -0.98 -5.30
N ARG A 51 3.75 -1.06 -6.56
CA ARG A 51 4.43 -0.38 -7.66
C ARG A 51 3.63 0.83 -8.06
N LEU A 52 4.31 1.93 -8.32
CA LEU A 52 3.64 3.13 -8.82
C LEU A 52 3.48 3.05 -10.33
N LYS A 53 2.48 3.78 -10.83
CA LYS A 53 2.27 3.90 -12.26
C LYS A 53 3.44 4.66 -12.91
N ALA A 54 3.58 4.51 -14.21
CA ALA A 54 4.53 5.32 -14.97
C ALA A 54 4.22 6.81 -14.74
N HIS A 55 5.26 7.63 -14.66
CA HIS A 55 5.12 9.03 -14.30
C HIS A 55 6.18 9.88 -14.99
N ASN A 56 5.99 11.19 -14.96
CA ASN A 56 6.94 12.13 -15.53
C ASN A 56 7.74 12.84 -14.44
N GLY A 57 7.96 12.19 -13.34
CA GLY A 57 8.63 12.74 -12.16
C GLY A 57 7.66 12.93 -11.04
N LEU A 58 8.11 12.68 -9.81
CA LEU A 58 7.28 12.82 -8.63
C LEU A 58 8.04 13.61 -7.58
N ASP A 59 7.44 14.71 -7.14
CA ASP A 59 8.03 15.54 -6.09
C ASP A 59 7.67 14.99 -4.71
N CYS A 60 8.07 15.71 -3.66
CA CYS A 60 7.87 15.27 -2.29
C CYS A 60 6.39 15.08 -1.95
N LEU A 61 5.54 16.00 -2.38
CA LEU A 61 4.12 15.89 -2.10
C LEU A 61 3.50 14.71 -2.82
N GLN A 62 3.89 14.51 -4.08
CA GLN A 62 3.37 13.38 -4.84
C GLN A 62 3.85 12.06 -4.28
N LEU A 63 5.11 11.98 -3.84
CA LEU A 63 5.62 10.76 -3.23
C LEU A 63 4.93 10.49 -1.89
N THR A 64 4.65 11.53 -1.10
CA THR A 64 3.92 11.37 0.15
C THR A 64 2.49 10.89 -0.12
N GLU A 65 1.84 11.46 -1.13
CA GLU A 65 0.52 11.02 -1.53
C GLU A 65 0.56 9.57 -2.01
N ALA A 66 1.59 9.20 -2.77
CA ALA A 66 1.75 7.82 -3.22
C ALA A 66 1.90 6.86 -2.04
N CYS A 67 2.59 7.29 -0.99
CA CYS A 67 2.72 6.47 0.21
C CYS A 67 1.36 6.27 0.89
N ALA A 68 0.55 7.32 0.96
CA ALA A 68 -0.79 7.20 1.54
C ALA A 68 -1.67 6.27 0.70
N GLN A 69 -1.57 6.37 -0.62
CA GLN A 69 -2.32 5.49 -1.51
C GLN A 69 -1.82 4.04 -1.40
N ALA A 70 -0.53 3.84 -1.19
CA ALA A 70 0.02 2.52 -0.97
C ALA A 70 -0.59 1.87 0.27
N VAL A 71 -0.72 2.64 1.36
CA VAL A 71 -1.39 2.15 2.56
C VAL A 71 -2.82 1.73 2.23
N ALA A 72 -3.54 2.56 1.48
CA ALA A 72 -4.93 2.24 1.13
C ALA A 72 -5.04 0.98 0.28
N VAL A 73 -4.12 0.80 -0.67
CA VAL A 73 -4.11 -0.39 -1.52
C VAL A 73 -3.82 -1.64 -0.69
N ILE A 74 -2.83 -1.56 0.20
CA ILE A 74 -2.47 -2.70 1.05
C ILE A 74 -3.63 -3.04 1.97
N MET A 75 -4.28 -2.04 2.58
CA MET A 75 -5.47 -2.26 3.38
C MET A 75 -6.58 -2.91 2.57
N GLY A 76 -6.81 -2.40 1.37
CA GLY A 76 -7.85 -2.94 0.50
C GLY A 76 -7.60 -4.40 0.15
N LEU A 77 -6.34 -4.74 -0.08
CA LEU A 77 -6.01 -6.13 -0.39
C LEU A 77 -6.23 -7.04 0.81
N ARG A 78 -5.86 -6.57 1.99
CA ARG A 78 -6.08 -7.34 3.19
C ARG A 78 -7.57 -7.56 3.46
N LEU A 79 -8.38 -6.52 3.24
CA LEU A 79 -9.82 -6.64 3.41
C LEU A 79 -10.42 -7.62 2.40
N ARG A 80 -9.93 -7.60 1.15
CA ARG A 80 -10.40 -8.56 0.17
C ARG A 80 -10.03 -9.98 0.57
N GLY A 81 -8.84 -10.16 1.12
CA GLY A 81 -8.41 -11.46 1.60
C GLY A 81 -9.26 -11.96 2.76
N GLU A 82 -9.90 -11.05 3.48
CA GLU A 82 -10.81 -11.40 4.57
C GLU A 82 -12.26 -11.49 4.12
N GLY A 83 -12.52 -11.38 2.83
CA GLY A 83 -13.87 -11.52 2.31
C GLY A 83 -14.65 -10.25 2.09
N HIS A 84 -14.05 -9.10 2.37
CA HIS A 84 -14.73 -7.83 2.15
C HIS A 84 -14.61 -7.41 0.68
N ALA A 85 -15.71 -6.95 0.11
CA ALA A 85 -15.72 -6.58 -1.31
C ALA A 85 -15.51 -5.10 -1.54
N GLN A 86 -15.62 -4.26 -0.50
CA GLN A 86 -15.54 -2.83 -0.68
C GLN A 86 -14.10 -2.36 -0.73
N ALA A 87 -13.87 -1.30 -1.48
CA ALA A 87 -12.56 -0.67 -1.51
C ALA A 87 -12.22 -0.09 -0.15
N ALA A 88 -10.95 -0.10 0.18
CA ALA A 88 -10.51 0.49 1.43
C ALA A 88 -10.65 2.00 1.36
N SER A 89 -11.05 2.59 2.48
CA SER A 89 -11.20 4.02 2.59
C SER A 89 -10.52 4.47 3.87
N GLY A 90 -9.80 5.55 3.77
CA GLY A 90 -9.11 6.10 4.92
C GLY A 90 -8.76 7.55 4.67
N MET A 91 -8.42 8.24 5.75
CA MET A 91 -8.06 9.63 5.69
C MET A 91 -6.67 9.79 6.27
N LEU A 92 -5.77 10.38 5.48
CA LEU A 92 -4.45 10.72 5.98
C LEU A 92 -4.62 11.90 6.94
N VAL A 93 -4.25 11.71 8.18
CA VAL A 93 -4.40 12.76 9.19
C VAL A 93 -3.07 13.30 9.68
N GLY A 94 -1.97 12.74 9.24
CA GLY A 94 -0.67 13.29 9.60
C GLY A 94 0.45 12.54 8.93
N ALA A 95 1.57 13.25 8.77
CA ALA A 95 2.81 12.71 8.28
C ALA A 95 3.90 13.20 9.22
N LYS A 96 4.81 12.30 9.61
CA LYS A 96 5.79 12.64 10.60
C LYS A 96 7.14 12.09 10.18
N ALA A 97 8.19 12.85 10.47
CA ALA A 97 9.55 12.41 10.19
C ALA A 97 9.76 12.05 8.73
N MET A 98 9.09 12.77 7.83
CA MET A 98 9.26 12.53 6.40
C MET A 98 10.63 13.06 5.98
N GLN A 99 11.43 12.17 5.42
CA GLN A 99 12.78 12.51 4.96
C GLN A 99 12.89 12.15 3.51
N MET A 100 13.07 13.16 2.67
CA MET A 100 13.20 12.93 1.25
C MET A 100 14.63 13.14 0.84
N LYS A 101 15.23 12.12 0.22
CA LYS A 101 16.57 12.23 -0.29
C LYS A 101 16.57 12.93 -1.64
N ARG A 102 15.61 12.62 -2.47
CA ARG A 102 15.47 13.25 -3.77
C ARG A 102 14.09 12.92 -4.35
N ALA A 103 13.70 13.70 -5.34
CA ALA A 103 12.47 13.41 -6.10
C ALA A 103 12.70 12.20 -6.99
N ALA A 104 11.62 11.58 -7.42
CA ALA A 104 11.69 10.54 -8.43
C ALA A 104 11.82 11.21 -9.79
N LYS A 105 12.75 10.72 -10.62
CA LYS A 105 12.95 11.25 -11.96
C LYS A 105 11.96 10.59 -12.91
N SER A 106 11.67 11.30 -13.99
CA SER A 106 10.76 10.79 -15.02
C SER A 106 11.17 9.38 -15.45
N GLY A 107 10.23 8.49 -15.46
CA GLY A 107 10.45 7.13 -15.94
C GLY A 107 11.03 6.16 -14.95
N GLU A 108 11.45 6.63 -13.78
CA GLU A 108 12.00 5.70 -12.80
C GLU A 108 10.90 4.81 -12.21
N ALA A 109 11.18 3.53 -12.07
CA ALA A 109 10.24 2.60 -11.45
C ALA A 109 10.32 2.79 -9.93
N VAL A 110 9.22 3.23 -9.33
CA VAL A 110 9.16 3.50 -7.89
C VAL A 110 8.33 2.42 -7.22
N GLU A 111 8.85 1.90 -6.11
CA GLU A 111 8.12 0.99 -5.25
C GLU A 111 7.93 1.65 -3.90
N VAL A 112 6.77 1.45 -3.31
CA VAL A 112 6.48 1.97 -1.98
C VAL A 112 6.17 0.80 -1.08
N SER A 113 6.82 0.75 0.07
CA SER A 113 6.49 -0.23 1.11
C SER A 113 5.81 0.48 2.26
N ALA A 114 4.91 -0.20 2.91
CA ALA A 114 4.23 0.30 4.09
C ALA A 114 4.06 -0.82 5.09
N THR A 115 4.36 -0.54 6.36
CA THR A 115 4.22 -1.52 7.43
C THR A 115 3.48 -0.85 8.58
N GLN A 116 2.41 -1.47 9.03
CA GLN A 116 1.67 -0.96 10.17
C GLN A 116 2.47 -1.17 11.43
N THR A 117 2.69 -0.09 12.18
CA THR A 117 3.47 -0.16 13.41
C THR A 117 2.59 -0.05 14.65
N ALA A 118 1.38 0.49 14.53
CA ALA A 118 0.48 0.60 15.67
C ALA A 118 -0.95 0.76 15.20
N GLU A 119 -1.88 0.37 16.05
CA GLU A 119 -3.29 0.55 15.78
C GLU A 119 -3.97 0.95 17.08
N LEU A 120 -4.68 2.08 17.06
CA LEU A 120 -5.38 2.60 18.22
C LEU A 120 -6.80 2.94 17.79
N GLY A 121 -7.69 1.97 17.89
CA GLY A 121 -9.04 2.12 17.38
C GLY A 121 -8.99 2.29 15.86
N PRO A 122 -9.64 3.32 15.32
CA PRO A 122 -9.57 3.54 13.88
C PRO A 122 -8.27 4.19 13.42
N LEU A 123 -7.44 4.66 14.33
CA LEU A 123 -6.17 5.29 13.99
C LEU A 123 -5.12 4.23 13.75
N GLN A 124 -4.45 4.32 12.62
CA GLN A 124 -3.37 3.38 12.26
C GLN A 124 -2.12 4.17 11.93
N LEU A 125 -0.98 3.65 12.37
CA LEU A 125 0.31 4.23 12.09
C LEU A 125 1.07 3.31 11.16
N TYR A 126 1.68 3.89 10.13
CA TYR A 126 2.45 3.12 9.15
C TYR A 126 3.82 3.75 8.94
N GLU A 127 4.84 2.91 8.92
CA GLU A 127 6.12 3.33 8.38
C GLU A 127 6.08 3.13 6.88
N VAL A 128 6.50 4.12 6.12
CA VAL A 128 6.47 4.07 4.67
C VAL A 128 7.84 4.39 4.11
N CYS A 129 8.10 3.84 2.93
CA CYS A 129 9.39 3.99 2.28
C CYS A 129 9.17 3.91 0.77
N ALA A 130 9.65 4.91 0.04
CA ALA A 130 9.64 4.88 -1.42
C ALA A 130 11.04 4.66 -1.90
N SER A 131 11.22 3.78 -2.87
CA SER A 131 12.55 3.45 -3.37
C SER A 131 12.56 3.29 -4.88
N VAL A 132 13.74 3.51 -5.45
CA VAL A 132 14.02 3.24 -6.85
C VAL A 132 15.17 2.24 -6.84
N GLY A 133 14.88 1.00 -7.23
CA GLY A 133 15.84 -0.07 -7.06
C GLY A 133 16.18 -0.23 -5.58
N ALA A 134 17.46 -0.22 -5.27
CA ALA A 134 17.91 -0.35 -3.89
C ALA A 134 18.00 0.98 -3.17
N GLU A 135 17.73 2.09 -3.85
CA GLU A 135 17.88 3.41 -3.26
C GLU A 135 16.59 3.88 -2.64
N VAL A 136 16.61 4.15 -1.34
CA VAL A 136 15.46 4.74 -0.65
C VAL A 136 15.49 6.23 -0.92
N ILE A 137 14.42 6.76 -1.51
CA ILE A 137 14.35 8.18 -1.84
C ILE A 137 13.44 8.96 -0.91
N LEU A 138 12.56 8.27 -0.17
CA LEU A 138 11.69 8.91 0.82
C LEU A 138 11.37 7.89 1.90
N ARG A 139 11.32 8.33 3.15
CA ARG A 139 10.81 7.50 4.24
C ARG A 139 10.13 8.38 5.27
N GLY A 140 9.25 7.79 6.04
CA GLY A 140 8.57 8.53 7.10
C GLY A 140 7.47 7.70 7.73
N GLU A 141 6.63 8.37 8.52
CA GLU A 141 5.52 7.73 9.19
C GLU A 141 4.24 8.44 8.82
N LEU A 142 3.21 7.68 8.51
CA LEU A 142 1.90 8.22 8.20
C LEU A 142 0.89 7.80 9.26
N LYS A 143 -0.03 8.71 9.58
CA LYS A 143 -1.17 8.43 10.45
C LYS A 143 -2.41 8.43 9.58
N VAL A 144 -3.16 7.37 9.64
CA VAL A 144 -4.33 7.17 8.82
C VAL A 144 -5.50 6.80 9.70
N ILE A 145 -6.65 7.41 9.49
CA ILE A 145 -7.88 6.99 10.14
C ILE A 145 -8.67 6.19 9.13
N ARG A 146 -9.02 4.96 9.47
CA ARG A 146 -9.82 4.14 8.61
C ARG A 146 -11.26 4.60 8.70
N THR A 147 -11.87 4.84 7.55
CA THR A 147 -13.25 5.30 7.48
C THR A 147 -14.05 4.30 6.65
N GLY A 148 -15.35 4.34 6.85
CA GLY A 148 -16.24 3.55 6.02
C GLY A 148 -16.21 2.11 6.22
N GLY A 149 -15.60 1.62 7.07
CA GLY A 149 -15.55 0.28 7.13
C GLY A 149 -16.31 -0.21 8.18
N SER A 150 -17.20 -0.02 8.56
CA SER A 150 -17.74 -0.46 9.57
C SER A 150 -18.02 -1.66 9.68
N ALA A 151 -17.94 -2.02 10.34
CA ALA A 151 -18.21 -3.20 10.72
C ALA A 151 -19.08 -3.85 10.48
#